data_2746b0dfa66764df3d978d63385b5200
#
_entry.id   2746b0dfa66764df3d978d63385b5200
#
_cell.length_a   1.000
_cell.length_b   1.000
_cell.length_c   1.000
_cell.angle_alpha   90.00
_cell.angle_beta   90.00
_cell.angle_gamma   90.00
#
_symmetry.space_group_name_H-M   'P 1'
#
loop_
_entity.id
_entity.type
_entity.pdbx_description
1 polymer ?
#
loop_
_entity_poly.entity_id
_entity_poly.type
_entity_poly.pdbx_seq_one_letter_code
_entity_poly.pdbx_strand_id
1 'polypeptide(L)'
;GHLLVLCSGEGELLTNLYVGGFLNTNFKINQCQNESLVFCDPGLNVLESYTFGADVHTTQADHSWCRTTDGAATWSVCLAPTPQAPNGADMVDGYAPSPTFNAEAGHYDAAVSVELSVPAGYELRYTLDGYTPTAASTLYTGPINVGTTTVVRAVALDPAGVLAPSFIQTNTFFIGADSHTIPVVSVSGNGQEDGQWGWGAGELAHIEFFHADGTFWVEATGDSNEHGNDSNAYGQRGFDYITRDQMGYDYALEAELFHVKERDQYQRLIFKAAANDNYPFEPGAHIRDAYIHTLSHLADLHLDERTNESCIVYLNGQYWGVYEY
;
A
#
# COMPACT_ATOMS: atom_id res chain seq x y z
N GLY A 1 10.04 -9.99 -33.49
CA GLY A 1 8.86 -9.26 -33.00
C GLY A 1 8.66 -9.57 -31.53
N HIS A 2 7.96 -8.70 -30.83
CA HIS A 2 7.67 -8.82 -29.40
C HIS A 2 6.25 -9.35 -29.22
N LEU A 3 6.06 -10.28 -28.32
CA LEU A 3 4.76 -10.84 -27.95
C LEU A 3 4.42 -10.38 -26.54
N LEU A 4 3.23 -9.79 -26.36
CA LEU A 4 2.68 -9.49 -25.06
C LEU A 4 1.81 -10.65 -24.59
N VAL A 5 2.14 -11.22 -23.43
CA VAL A 5 1.35 -12.24 -22.74
C VAL A 5 0.92 -11.65 -21.40
N LEU A 6 -0.38 -11.60 -21.16
CA LEU A 6 -0.93 -11.11 -19.89
C LEU A 6 -1.13 -12.27 -18.94
N CYS A 7 -0.51 -12.22 -17.76
CA CYS A 7 -0.73 -13.20 -16.71
C CYS A 7 -1.98 -12.81 -15.89
N SER A 8 -3.13 -12.76 -16.57
CA SER A 8 -4.38 -12.25 -16.02
C SER A 8 -5.18 -13.26 -15.18
N GLY A 9 -4.88 -14.55 -15.34
CA GLY A 9 -5.72 -15.64 -14.79
C GLY A 9 -7.04 -15.85 -15.54
N GLU A 10 -7.27 -15.14 -16.65
CA GLU A 10 -8.53 -15.19 -17.43
C GLU A 10 -8.44 -16.10 -18.64
N GLY A 11 -7.24 -16.57 -19.00
CA GLY A 11 -7.04 -17.51 -20.11
C GLY A 11 -7.60 -18.90 -19.77
N GLU A 12 -8.33 -19.50 -20.70
CA GLU A 12 -8.75 -20.91 -20.59
C GLU A 12 -7.69 -21.81 -21.18
N LEU A 13 -7.27 -22.82 -20.42
CA LEU A 13 -6.34 -23.85 -20.91
C LEU A 13 -6.89 -24.50 -22.18
N LEU A 14 -6.14 -24.38 -23.28
CA LEU A 14 -6.34 -25.04 -24.55
C LEU A 14 -7.44 -24.52 -25.49
N THR A 15 -8.39 -23.68 -25.04
CA THR A 15 -9.54 -23.30 -25.86
C THR A 15 -9.67 -21.79 -26.13
N ASN A 16 -9.27 -20.93 -25.22
CA ASN A 16 -9.37 -19.49 -25.39
C ASN A 16 -8.26 -18.75 -24.65
N LEU A 17 -7.10 -18.64 -25.27
CA LEU A 17 -5.97 -17.87 -24.74
C LEU A 17 -6.08 -16.39 -25.09
N TYR A 18 -6.98 -15.98 -25.98
CA TYR A 18 -7.13 -14.59 -26.41
C TYR A 18 -8.35 -13.95 -25.74
N VAL A 19 -8.12 -13.07 -24.78
CA VAL A 19 -9.13 -12.23 -24.13
C VAL A 19 -8.79 -10.78 -24.41
N GLY A 20 -9.76 -9.98 -24.86
CA GLY A 20 -9.55 -8.57 -25.18
C GLY A 20 -8.53 -8.31 -26.31
N GLY A 21 -8.22 -9.31 -27.16
CA GLY A 21 -7.24 -9.18 -28.23
C GLY A 21 -5.80 -9.50 -27.84
N PHE A 22 -5.56 -9.90 -26.59
CA PHE A 22 -4.24 -10.26 -26.06
C PHE A 22 -4.20 -11.74 -25.69
N LEU A 23 -2.98 -12.32 -25.76
CA LEU A 23 -2.73 -13.64 -25.22
C LEU A 23 -2.73 -13.57 -23.68
N ASN A 24 -3.53 -14.42 -23.05
CA ASN A 24 -3.68 -14.46 -21.60
C ASN A 24 -3.32 -15.84 -21.04
N THR A 25 -2.75 -15.87 -19.85
CA THR A 25 -2.58 -17.11 -19.08
C THR A 25 -3.78 -17.36 -18.17
N ASN A 26 -3.93 -18.61 -17.74
CA ASN A 26 -4.91 -18.98 -16.70
C ASN A 26 -4.34 -18.88 -15.27
N PHE A 27 -3.20 -18.25 -15.11
CA PHE A 27 -2.55 -17.98 -13.83
C PHE A 27 -2.15 -16.50 -13.76
N LYS A 28 -1.93 -16.02 -12.54
CA LYS A 28 -1.35 -14.72 -12.22
C LYS A 28 0.07 -14.91 -11.69
N ILE A 29 0.84 -13.84 -11.72
CA ILE A 29 2.15 -13.76 -11.09
C ILE A 29 2.02 -12.76 -9.95
N ASN A 30 2.57 -13.11 -8.78
CA ASN A 30 2.63 -12.25 -7.61
C ASN A 30 4.10 -11.88 -7.35
N GLN A 31 4.43 -10.61 -7.48
CA GLN A 31 5.81 -10.15 -7.26
C GLN A 31 6.22 -10.06 -5.78
N CYS A 32 5.25 -10.09 -4.85
CA CYS A 32 5.51 -10.10 -3.41
C CYS A 32 5.69 -11.52 -2.84
N GLN A 33 5.76 -12.55 -3.69
CA GLN A 33 6.00 -13.94 -3.31
C GLN A 33 7.10 -14.57 -4.17
N ASN A 34 7.66 -15.68 -3.68
CA ASN A 34 8.62 -16.44 -4.47
C ASN A 34 7.88 -17.26 -5.52
N GLU A 35 8.09 -16.97 -6.78
CA GLU A 35 7.48 -17.64 -7.91
C GLU A 35 8.50 -17.97 -9.00
N SER A 36 8.14 -18.90 -9.87
CA SER A 36 8.96 -19.27 -11.03
C SER A 36 8.13 -19.26 -12.30
N LEU A 37 8.66 -18.60 -13.32
CA LEU A 37 8.13 -18.63 -14.68
C LEU A 37 9.00 -19.57 -15.53
N VAL A 38 8.37 -20.57 -16.13
CA VAL A 38 9.07 -21.56 -16.96
C VAL A 38 8.50 -21.51 -18.38
N PHE A 39 9.38 -21.33 -19.34
CA PHE A 39 9.04 -21.37 -20.77
C PHE A 39 9.52 -22.68 -21.37
N CYS A 40 8.60 -23.44 -21.95
CA CYS A 40 8.87 -24.76 -22.53
C CYS A 40 8.49 -24.81 -24.00
N ASP A 41 9.13 -25.74 -24.72
CA ASP A 41 8.66 -26.15 -26.04
C ASP A 41 7.41 -27.08 -25.96
N PRO A 42 6.75 -27.41 -27.06
CA PRO A 42 5.60 -28.33 -27.06
C PRO A 42 5.91 -29.74 -26.52
N GLY A 43 7.17 -30.13 -26.45
CA GLY A 43 7.63 -31.40 -25.87
C GLY A 43 7.91 -31.32 -24.37
N LEU A 44 7.57 -30.17 -23.73
CA LEU A 44 7.83 -29.88 -22.33
C LEU A 44 9.34 -29.78 -21.97
N ASN A 45 10.22 -29.60 -22.97
CA ASN A 45 11.60 -29.28 -22.68
C ASN A 45 11.70 -27.80 -22.25
N VAL A 46 12.34 -27.57 -21.13
CA VAL A 46 12.55 -26.21 -20.61
C VAL A 46 13.50 -25.46 -21.54
N LEU A 47 13.01 -24.38 -22.15
CA LEU A 47 13.81 -23.47 -22.98
C LEU A 47 14.43 -22.38 -22.11
N GLU A 48 13.67 -21.88 -21.14
CA GLU A 48 14.09 -20.86 -20.22
C GLU A 48 13.29 -20.96 -18.92
N SER A 49 13.92 -20.58 -17.79
CA SER A 49 13.23 -20.44 -16.51
C SER A 49 13.76 -19.21 -15.80
N TYR A 50 12.87 -18.53 -15.09
CA TYR A 50 13.20 -17.39 -14.26
C TYR A 50 12.45 -17.51 -12.92
N THR A 51 13.20 -17.40 -11.82
CA THR A 51 12.63 -17.43 -10.47
C THR A 51 12.78 -16.03 -9.87
N PHE A 52 11.68 -15.46 -9.41
CA PHE A 52 11.70 -14.21 -8.66
C PHE A 52 11.51 -14.50 -7.17
N GLY A 53 12.20 -13.71 -6.36
CA GLY A 53 12.01 -13.66 -4.91
C GLY A 53 11.39 -12.35 -4.51
N ALA A 54 10.45 -12.37 -3.58
CA ALA A 54 9.74 -11.20 -3.10
C ALA A 54 10.67 -10.05 -2.69
N ASP A 55 11.72 -10.37 -1.94
CA ASP A 55 12.62 -9.34 -1.39
C ASP A 55 13.64 -8.79 -2.42
N VAL A 56 13.77 -9.41 -3.59
CA VAL A 56 14.83 -9.08 -4.55
C VAL A 56 14.27 -8.50 -5.85
N HIS A 57 13.08 -8.91 -6.24
CA HIS A 57 12.52 -8.62 -7.56
C HIS A 57 11.22 -7.80 -7.50
N THR A 58 10.76 -7.40 -6.31
CA THR A 58 9.65 -6.47 -6.17
C THR A 58 10.01 -5.15 -6.82
N THR A 59 9.14 -4.62 -7.66
CA THR A 59 9.30 -3.30 -8.29
C THR A 59 8.31 -2.30 -7.70
N GLN A 60 8.69 -1.05 -7.67
CA GLN A 60 7.74 0.04 -7.40
C GLN A 60 6.69 0.11 -8.51
N ALA A 61 5.56 0.74 -8.24
CA ALA A 61 4.51 0.96 -9.23
C ALA A 61 5.07 1.61 -10.50
N ASP A 62 4.54 1.20 -11.65
CA ASP A 62 4.95 1.66 -12.98
C ASP A 62 6.39 1.28 -13.41
N HIS A 63 7.13 0.55 -12.59
CA HIS A 63 8.40 -0.05 -12.97
C HIS A 63 8.23 -1.52 -13.38
N SER A 64 9.24 -2.12 -14.00
CA SER A 64 9.28 -3.54 -14.31
C SER A 64 10.68 -4.11 -14.26
N TRP A 65 10.79 -5.41 -14.00
CA TRP A 65 12.01 -6.15 -14.32
C TRP A 65 12.10 -6.37 -15.81
N CYS A 66 13.24 -6.06 -16.38
CA CYS A 66 13.51 -6.22 -17.80
C CYS A 66 14.93 -6.74 -18.04
N ARG A 67 15.15 -7.39 -19.17
CA ARG A 67 16.50 -7.70 -19.58
C ARG A 67 17.22 -6.43 -20.03
N THR A 68 18.50 -6.30 -19.73
CA THR A 68 19.31 -5.13 -20.09
C THR A 68 19.35 -4.84 -21.59
N THR A 69 19.17 -5.85 -22.40
CA THR A 69 18.81 -5.79 -23.84
C THR A 69 17.96 -7.02 -24.16
N ASP A 70 17.23 -6.99 -25.27
CA ASP A 70 16.44 -8.14 -25.71
C ASP A 70 17.31 -9.40 -25.81
N GLY A 71 16.93 -10.47 -25.11
CA GLY A 71 17.66 -11.72 -25.07
C GLY A 71 18.92 -11.76 -24.20
N ALA A 72 19.28 -10.67 -23.51
CA ALA A 72 20.40 -10.69 -22.57
C ALA A 72 20.15 -11.64 -21.40
N ALA A 73 21.24 -12.14 -20.78
CA ALA A 73 21.16 -12.94 -19.57
C ALA A 73 20.98 -12.08 -18.29
N THR A 74 21.33 -10.80 -18.36
CA THR A 74 21.28 -9.85 -17.24
C THR A 74 19.96 -9.10 -17.20
N TRP A 75 19.52 -8.78 -15.99
CA TRP A 75 18.27 -8.10 -15.70
C TRP A 75 18.53 -6.79 -14.95
N SER A 76 17.62 -5.84 -15.13
CA SER A 76 17.63 -4.52 -14.50
C SER A 76 16.19 -4.09 -14.19
N VAL A 77 16.02 -3.03 -13.43
CA VAL A 77 14.73 -2.36 -13.26
C VAL A 77 14.55 -1.36 -14.39
N CYS A 78 13.51 -1.53 -15.18
CA CYS A 78 13.05 -0.54 -16.16
C CYS A 78 12.15 0.48 -15.47
N LEU A 79 12.57 1.74 -15.45
CA LEU A 79 11.80 2.85 -14.89
C LEU A 79 10.66 3.27 -15.83
N ALA A 80 10.79 2.97 -17.12
CA ALA A 80 9.76 3.19 -18.14
C ALA A 80 9.55 1.88 -18.93
N PRO A 81 8.63 1.00 -18.52
CA PRO A 81 8.35 -0.26 -19.23
C PRO A 81 7.94 -0.05 -20.68
N THR A 82 8.42 -0.90 -21.57
CA THR A 82 8.20 -0.81 -23.03
C THR A 82 7.46 -2.04 -23.56
N PRO A 83 6.18 -2.27 -23.21
CA PRO A 83 5.43 -3.44 -23.65
C PRO A 83 5.33 -3.48 -25.19
N GLN A 84 5.57 -4.67 -25.78
CA GLN A 84 5.57 -4.91 -27.22
C GLN A 84 6.67 -4.19 -28.02
N ALA A 85 7.63 -3.59 -27.37
CA ALA A 85 8.77 -2.91 -27.98
C ALA A 85 10.10 -3.44 -27.41
N PRO A 86 11.25 -3.20 -28.03
CA PRO A 86 12.55 -3.47 -27.45
C PRO A 86 12.70 -2.81 -26.08
N ASN A 87 13.41 -3.46 -25.18
CA ASN A 87 13.71 -2.87 -23.88
C ASN A 87 14.41 -1.51 -24.05
N GLY A 88 13.91 -0.48 -23.36
CA GLY A 88 14.42 0.89 -23.43
C GLY A 88 15.77 1.06 -22.72
N ALA A 89 16.29 2.28 -22.74
CA ALA A 89 17.56 2.63 -22.09
C ALA A 89 17.39 3.18 -20.67
N ASP A 90 16.16 3.40 -20.22
CA ASP A 90 15.87 3.96 -18.89
C ASP A 90 15.80 2.85 -17.86
N MET A 91 16.99 2.41 -17.44
CA MET A 91 17.20 1.27 -16.56
C MET A 91 18.17 1.60 -15.44
N VAL A 92 17.96 0.94 -14.31
CA VAL A 92 18.84 1.00 -13.14
C VAL A 92 19.08 -0.43 -12.61
N ASP A 93 20.16 -0.61 -11.81
CA ASP A 93 20.54 -1.93 -11.31
C ASP A 93 19.61 -2.45 -10.20
N GLY A 94 18.71 -1.63 -9.68
CA GLY A 94 17.80 -1.94 -8.60
C GLY A 94 17.35 -0.68 -7.85
N TYR A 95 17.04 -0.85 -6.58
CA TYR A 95 16.62 0.23 -5.68
C TYR A 95 17.67 0.47 -4.60
N ALA A 96 17.81 1.71 -4.16
CA ALA A 96 18.60 2.03 -2.97
C ALA A 96 18.03 1.28 -1.75
N PRO A 97 18.86 0.95 -0.75
CA PRO A 97 18.37 0.32 0.48
C PRO A 97 17.36 1.20 1.19
N SER A 98 16.25 0.61 1.69
CA SER A 98 15.25 1.34 2.45
C SER A 98 15.82 1.89 3.76
N PRO A 99 15.42 3.10 4.17
CA PRO A 99 15.75 3.65 5.47
C PRO A 99 15.23 2.77 6.61
N THR A 100 15.89 2.85 7.78
CA THR A 100 15.41 2.26 9.01
C THR A 100 15.24 3.33 10.09
N PHE A 101 14.29 3.11 11.00
CA PHE A 101 14.02 3.96 12.15
C PHE A 101 14.57 3.33 13.43
N ASN A 102 15.05 4.14 14.37
CA ASN A 102 15.44 3.68 15.71
C ASN A 102 14.25 3.53 16.67
N ALA A 103 13.10 4.13 16.34
CA ALA A 103 11.89 4.13 17.14
C ALA A 103 10.74 3.56 16.32
N GLU A 104 9.91 2.73 16.93
CA GLU A 104 8.71 2.15 16.30
C GLU A 104 7.61 3.20 16.17
N ALA A 105 6.72 3.03 15.19
CA ALA A 105 5.48 3.80 15.10
C ALA A 105 4.59 3.51 16.32
N GLY A 106 3.84 4.50 16.80
CA GLY A 106 2.97 4.29 17.96
C GLY A 106 2.74 5.53 18.82
N HIS A 107 2.18 5.29 20.01
CA HIS A 107 1.85 6.35 20.98
C HIS A 107 2.99 6.55 21.98
N TYR A 108 3.27 7.81 22.27
CA TYR A 108 4.33 8.24 23.17
C TYR A 108 3.82 9.36 24.11
N ASP A 109 4.13 9.24 25.39
CA ASP A 109 3.73 10.25 26.40
C ASP A 109 4.51 11.55 26.26
N ALA A 110 5.69 11.52 25.64
CA ALA A 110 6.60 12.64 25.49
C ALA A 110 7.30 12.62 24.12
N ALA A 111 7.94 13.73 23.80
CA ALA A 111 8.71 13.88 22.55
C ALA A 111 9.72 12.73 22.35
N VAL A 112 9.83 12.27 21.12
CA VAL A 112 10.71 11.19 20.68
C VAL A 112 11.82 11.72 19.80
N SER A 113 13.06 11.26 20.03
CA SER A 113 14.18 11.52 19.13
C SER A 113 14.26 10.40 18.09
N VAL A 114 13.85 10.72 16.87
CA VAL A 114 13.83 9.79 15.75
C VAL A 114 15.15 9.87 14.99
N GLU A 115 15.82 8.75 14.87
CA GLU A 115 17.02 8.62 14.04
C GLU A 115 16.71 7.73 12.83
N LEU A 116 17.14 8.21 11.66
CA LEU A 116 17.07 7.49 10.41
C LEU A 116 18.44 6.95 10.05
N SER A 117 18.51 5.74 9.53
CA SER A 117 19.77 5.18 9.05
C SER A 117 19.62 4.47 7.71
N VAL A 118 20.71 4.48 6.94
CA VAL A 118 20.91 3.77 5.68
C VAL A 118 22.40 3.44 5.57
N PRO A 119 22.82 2.41 4.81
CA PRO A 119 24.23 2.17 4.54
C PRO A 119 24.96 3.40 4.01
N ALA A 120 26.25 3.50 4.26
CA ALA A 120 27.07 4.64 3.81
C ALA A 120 27.05 4.77 2.27
N GLY A 121 27.00 6.01 1.78
CA GLY A 121 27.01 6.31 0.34
C GLY A 121 25.66 6.78 -0.20
N TYR A 122 24.58 6.60 0.55
CA TYR A 122 23.26 7.06 0.18
C TYR A 122 22.89 8.35 0.89
N GLU A 123 22.00 9.13 0.27
CA GLU A 123 21.43 10.36 0.80
C GLU A 123 20.03 10.09 1.33
N LEU A 124 19.77 10.44 2.60
CA LEU A 124 18.44 10.32 3.19
C LEU A 124 17.66 11.62 3.06
N ARG A 125 16.44 11.53 2.53
CA ARG A 125 15.46 12.62 2.50
C ARG A 125 14.22 12.23 3.30
N TYR A 126 13.57 13.21 3.94
CA TYR A 126 12.39 12.95 4.74
C TYR A 126 11.39 14.10 4.70
N THR A 127 10.15 13.79 5.11
CA THR A 127 9.04 14.72 5.34
C THR A 127 8.47 14.49 6.74
N LEU A 128 7.75 15.50 7.28
CA LEU A 128 7.11 15.45 8.60
C LEU A 128 5.60 15.73 8.52
N ASP A 129 5.07 15.84 7.36
CA ASP A 129 3.70 16.22 7.05
C ASP A 129 2.89 15.10 6.38
N GLY A 130 3.45 13.90 6.33
CA GLY A 130 2.83 12.73 5.70
C GLY A 130 2.94 12.68 4.18
N TYR A 131 3.44 13.74 3.52
CA TYR A 131 3.62 13.73 2.07
C TYR A 131 4.76 12.82 1.61
N THR A 132 4.71 12.44 0.35
CA THR A 132 5.73 11.62 -0.30
C THR A 132 7.09 12.35 -0.33
N PRO A 133 8.15 11.80 0.29
CA PRO A 133 9.47 12.39 0.24
C PRO A 133 10.08 12.26 -1.16
N THR A 134 10.75 13.32 -1.61
CA THR A 134 11.42 13.42 -2.92
C THR A 134 12.86 13.90 -2.75
N ALA A 135 13.62 13.97 -3.84
CA ALA A 135 14.96 14.58 -3.83
C ALA A 135 14.97 16.05 -3.38
N ALA A 136 13.83 16.75 -3.45
CA ALA A 136 13.68 18.13 -2.97
C ALA A 136 13.31 18.22 -1.48
N SER A 137 12.95 17.11 -0.85
CA SER A 137 12.58 17.07 0.58
C SER A 137 13.77 17.33 1.50
N THR A 138 13.53 17.50 2.78
CA THR A 138 14.58 17.82 3.77
C THR A 138 15.66 16.76 3.81
N LEU A 139 16.92 17.17 3.68
CA LEU A 139 18.07 16.29 3.86
C LEU A 139 18.21 15.88 5.33
N TYR A 140 18.31 14.61 5.59
CA TYR A 140 18.58 14.12 6.94
C TYR A 140 20.05 14.36 7.33
N THR A 141 20.26 15.08 8.41
CA THR A 141 21.60 15.41 8.91
C THR A 141 21.82 15.01 10.38
N GLY A 142 20.81 14.44 11.02
CA GLY A 142 20.86 14.03 12.42
C GLY A 142 19.47 13.86 13.03
N PRO A 143 19.37 13.50 14.32
CA PRO A 143 18.13 13.14 14.96
C PRO A 143 17.01 14.19 14.82
N ILE A 144 15.80 13.73 14.56
CA ILE A 144 14.58 14.53 14.42
C ILE A 144 13.85 14.52 15.76
N ASN A 145 13.65 15.69 16.38
CA ASN A 145 12.85 15.77 17.60
C ASN A 145 11.36 15.87 17.26
N VAL A 146 10.63 14.79 17.47
CA VAL A 146 9.19 14.72 17.25
C VAL A 146 8.48 15.04 18.55
N GLY A 147 7.94 16.26 18.69
CA GLY A 147 7.31 16.79 19.90
C GLY A 147 5.79 16.91 19.83
N THR A 148 5.19 16.64 18.67
CA THR A 148 3.74 16.61 18.42
C THR A 148 3.43 15.44 17.50
N THR A 149 2.18 15.03 17.41
CA THR A 149 1.75 13.98 16.47
C THR A 149 2.24 14.28 15.07
N THR A 150 3.02 13.36 14.49
CA THR A 150 3.77 13.58 13.25
C THR A 150 3.89 12.28 12.49
N VAL A 151 3.71 12.32 11.18
CA VAL A 151 4.07 11.23 10.26
C VAL A 151 5.44 11.52 9.67
N VAL A 152 6.40 10.67 9.95
CA VAL A 152 7.75 10.76 9.38
C VAL A 152 7.83 9.78 8.22
N ARG A 153 8.09 10.29 7.01
CA ARG A 153 8.30 9.47 5.82
C ARG A 153 9.70 9.71 5.29
N ALA A 154 10.41 8.64 4.95
CA ALA A 154 11.81 8.71 4.55
C ALA A 154 12.11 7.88 3.28
N VAL A 155 13.02 8.39 2.46
CA VAL A 155 13.52 7.74 1.24
C VAL A 155 15.04 7.87 1.18
N ALA A 156 15.71 6.84 0.69
CA ALA A 156 17.13 6.87 0.37
C ALA A 156 17.33 7.07 -1.14
N LEU A 157 18.28 7.93 -1.48
CA LEU A 157 18.68 8.24 -2.85
C LEU A 157 20.09 7.78 -3.10
N ASP A 158 20.36 7.27 -4.29
CA ASP A 158 21.71 7.00 -4.76
C ASP A 158 22.28 8.22 -5.49
N PRO A 159 23.27 8.96 -4.94
CA PRO A 159 23.86 10.10 -5.61
C PRO A 159 24.60 9.74 -6.92
N ALA A 160 24.98 8.46 -7.09
CA ALA A 160 25.62 7.99 -8.32
C ALA A 160 24.62 7.74 -9.46
N GLY A 161 23.31 7.65 -9.14
CA GLY A 161 22.26 7.39 -10.12
C GLY A 161 22.28 5.99 -10.73
N VAL A 162 22.93 5.03 -10.08
CA VAL A 162 22.98 3.63 -10.50
C VAL A 162 21.73 2.88 -10.02
N LEU A 163 21.18 3.30 -8.88
CA LEU A 163 19.97 2.74 -8.27
C LEU A 163 18.84 3.75 -8.28
N ALA A 164 17.62 3.26 -8.44
CA ALA A 164 16.41 4.05 -8.20
C ALA A 164 16.28 4.44 -6.72
N PRO A 165 15.46 5.45 -6.37
CA PRO A 165 15.12 5.73 -4.99
C PRO A 165 14.62 4.48 -4.27
N SER A 166 14.90 4.38 -2.97
CA SER A 166 14.42 3.25 -2.15
C SER A 166 12.89 3.21 -2.09
N PHE A 167 12.34 2.11 -1.62
CA PHE A 167 10.99 2.11 -1.08
C PHE A 167 10.91 3.08 0.09
N ILE A 168 9.77 3.78 0.20
CA ILE A 168 9.53 4.76 1.26
C ILE A 168 9.20 3.99 2.54
N GLN A 169 9.82 4.42 3.64
CA GLN A 169 9.49 3.95 4.98
C GLN A 169 8.72 5.04 5.72
N THR A 170 7.70 4.65 6.45
CA THR A 170 6.76 5.56 7.12
C THR A 170 6.55 5.12 8.56
N ASN A 171 6.61 6.06 9.50
CA ASN A 171 6.22 5.82 10.89
C ASN A 171 5.40 6.99 11.40
N THR A 172 4.22 6.71 11.95
CA THR A 172 3.41 7.69 12.66
C THR A 172 3.72 7.68 14.16
N PHE A 173 4.04 8.85 14.69
CA PHE A 173 4.30 9.08 16.12
C PHE A 173 3.18 9.94 16.69
N PHE A 174 2.36 9.36 17.57
CA PHE A 174 1.32 10.09 18.30
C PHE A 174 1.91 10.57 19.64
N ILE A 175 2.07 11.89 19.81
CA ILE A 175 2.75 12.46 20.96
C ILE A 175 1.73 13.13 21.89
N GLY A 176 1.65 12.64 23.14
CA GLY A 176 0.72 13.18 24.14
C GLY A 176 -0.74 13.17 23.65
N ALA A 177 -1.05 12.32 22.69
CA ALA A 177 -2.38 12.19 22.12
C ALA A 177 -3.35 11.60 23.17
N ASP A 178 -4.63 11.93 23.02
CA ASP A 178 -5.68 11.33 23.83
C ASP A 178 -5.63 9.80 23.68
N SER A 179 -5.80 9.10 24.79
CA SER A 179 -5.94 7.64 24.76
C SER A 179 -7.27 7.28 24.14
N HIS A 180 -7.23 6.40 23.15
CA HIS A 180 -8.42 5.86 22.52
C HIS A 180 -8.77 4.50 23.09
N THR A 181 -10.04 4.12 23.03
CA THR A 181 -10.54 2.81 23.50
C THR A 181 -10.81 1.84 22.36
N ILE A 182 -10.57 2.27 21.14
CA ILE A 182 -10.71 1.52 19.88
C ILE A 182 -9.43 1.69 19.06
N PRO A 183 -9.17 0.80 18.09
CA PRO A 183 -8.01 0.90 17.22
C PRO A 183 -7.86 2.26 16.55
N VAL A 184 -6.62 2.64 16.27
CA VAL A 184 -6.28 3.86 15.54
C VAL A 184 -5.70 3.47 14.18
N VAL A 185 -6.09 4.20 13.14
CA VAL A 185 -5.61 4.04 11.77
C VAL A 185 -5.02 5.36 11.30
N SER A 186 -3.77 5.33 10.89
CA SER A 186 -3.08 6.45 10.26
C SER A 186 -2.98 6.20 8.77
N VAL A 187 -3.48 7.13 7.95
CA VAL A 187 -3.33 7.11 6.49
C VAL A 187 -2.51 8.31 6.06
N SER A 188 -1.45 8.09 5.32
CA SER A 188 -0.52 9.14 4.93
C SER A 188 -0.11 9.05 3.47
N GLY A 189 0.06 10.19 2.84
CA GLY A 189 0.43 10.33 1.43
C GLY A 189 -0.05 11.65 0.86
N ASN A 190 0.34 11.93 -0.37
CA ASN A 190 -0.19 13.06 -1.11
C ASN A 190 -1.69 12.84 -1.38
N GLY A 191 -2.48 13.90 -1.31
CA GLY A 191 -3.92 13.85 -1.52
C GLY A 191 -4.73 13.21 -0.37
N GLN A 192 -4.09 12.95 0.78
CA GLN A 192 -4.78 12.41 1.97
C GLN A 192 -5.19 13.52 2.97
N GLU A 193 -4.70 14.73 2.80
CA GLU A 193 -4.76 15.83 3.77
C GLU A 193 -6.17 16.35 4.07
N ASP A 194 -7.12 16.17 3.17
CA ASP A 194 -8.47 16.71 3.31
C ASP A 194 -9.57 15.65 3.19
N GLY A 195 -9.20 14.38 3.08
CA GLY A 195 -10.15 13.27 2.91
C GLY A 195 -11.00 13.37 1.63
N GLN A 196 -10.54 14.08 0.62
CA GLN A 196 -11.23 14.32 -0.65
C GLN A 196 -10.83 13.31 -1.72
N TRP A 197 -10.82 12.02 -1.38
CA TRP A 197 -10.48 10.96 -2.32
C TRP A 197 -11.30 11.05 -3.60
N GLY A 198 -10.62 10.99 -4.75
CA GLY A 198 -11.24 10.95 -6.06
C GLY A 198 -11.48 9.52 -6.57
N TRP A 199 -12.15 9.41 -7.70
CA TRP A 199 -12.25 8.16 -8.43
C TRP A 199 -11.00 7.95 -9.30
N GLY A 200 -10.36 6.81 -9.12
CA GLY A 200 -9.34 6.33 -10.06
C GLY A 200 -7.97 6.97 -9.93
N ALA A 201 -7.22 6.49 -8.99
CA ALA A 201 -5.80 6.67 -8.80
C ALA A 201 -5.39 8.03 -8.25
N GLY A 202 -5.33 8.07 -6.95
CA GLY A 202 -4.40 8.93 -6.25
C GLY A 202 -2.98 8.37 -6.30
N GLU A 203 -2.04 9.08 -5.74
CA GLU A 203 -0.74 8.53 -5.37
C GLU A 203 -0.92 7.46 -4.29
N LEU A 204 0.02 6.52 -4.21
CA LEU A 204 -0.02 5.49 -3.18
C LEU A 204 0.02 6.13 -1.78
N ALA A 205 -0.89 5.66 -0.93
CA ALA A 205 -0.97 6.01 0.46
C ALA A 205 -0.39 4.89 1.34
N HIS A 206 0.20 5.26 2.47
CA HIS A 206 0.61 4.33 3.49
C HIS A 206 -0.43 4.27 4.59
N ILE A 207 -0.78 3.07 5.06
CA ILE A 207 -1.70 2.85 6.17
C ILE A 207 -1.01 2.11 7.30
N GLU A 208 -1.20 2.58 8.51
CA GLU A 208 -0.72 1.96 9.74
C GLU A 208 -1.90 1.75 10.69
N PHE A 209 -1.99 0.56 11.26
CA PHE A 209 -2.96 0.23 12.30
C PHE A 209 -2.27 0.13 13.66
N PHE A 210 -2.94 0.63 14.66
CA PHE A 210 -2.50 0.58 16.06
C PHE A 210 -3.61 0.01 16.93
N HIS A 211 -3.24 -0.82 17.87
CA HIS A 211 -4.17 -1.27 18.91
C HIS A 211 -4.67 -0.11 19.76
N ALA A 212 -5.77 -0.32 20.47
CA ALA A 212 -6.34 0.69 21.38
C ALA A 212 -5.37 1.15 22.48
N ASP A 213 -4.39 0.32 22.83
CA ASP A 213 -3.32 0.66 23.79
C ASP A 213 -2.18 1.48 23.16
N GLY A 214 -2.27 1.78 21.86
CA GLY A 214 -1.30 2.58 21.11
C GLY A 214 -0.11 1.80 20.54
N THR A 215 -0.05 0.49 20.73
CA THR A 215 1.00 -0.32 20.11
C THR A 215 0.75 -0.53 18.63
N PHE A 216 1.83 -0.57 17.85
CA PHE A 216 1.78 -0.86 16.42
C PHE A 216 1.18 -2.25 16.16
N TRP A 217 0.38 -2.38 15.12
CA TRP A 217 -0.28 -3.64 14.76
C TRP A 217 0.15 -4.16 13.39
N VAL A 218 -0.16 -3.42 12.33
CA VAL A 218 0.17 -3.78 10.94
C VAL A 218 0.18 -2.53 10.06
N GLU A 219 0.94 -2.59 8.98
CA GLU A 219 1.01 -1.54 7.98
C GLU A 219 0.96 -2.11 6.57
N ALA A 220 0.63 -1.26 5.61
CA ALA A 220 0.79 -1.54 4.19
C ALA A 220 0.83 -0.25 3.36
N THR A 221 1.39 -0.33 2.17
CA THR A 221 1.30 0.73 1.16
C THR A 221 0.36 0.28 0.04
N GLY A 222 -0.57 1.15 -0.32
CA GLY A 222 -1.62 0.82 -1.27
C GLY A 222 -2.30 2.04 -1.87
N ASP A 223 -3.39 1.80 -2.56
CA ASP A 223 -4.20 2.81 -3.22
C ASP A 223 -5.42 3.15 -2.34
N SER A 224 -5.74 4.44 -2.24
CA SER A 224 -6.92 4.93 -1.53
C SER A 224 -7.85 5.65 -2.49
N ASN A 225 -9.11 5.23 -2.52
CA ASN A 225 -10.12 5.75 -3.43
C ASN A 225 -11.40 6.12 -2.70
N GLU A 226 -12.19 7.02 -3.27
CA GLU A 226 -13.52 7.34 -2.74
C GLU A 226 -14.40 6.08 -2.69
N HIS A 227 -15.08 5.88 -1.55
CA HIS A 227 -16.10 4.86 -1.40
C HIS A 227 -17.50 5.46 -1.30
N GLY A 228 -18.43 4.91 -2.08
CA GLY A 228 -19.83 5.29 -2.07
C GLY A 228 -20.20 6.30 -3.17
N ASN A 229 -21.48 6.45 -3.45
CA ASN A 229 -21.97 7.31 -4.54
C ASN A 229 -22.17 8.77 -4.09
N ASP A 230 -22.60 8.98 -2.83
CA ASP A 230 -22.93 10.30 -2.27
C ASP A 230 -21.96 10.70 -1.15
N SER A 231 -20.86 9.97 -0.95
CA SER A 231 -19.93 10.24 0.16
C SER A 231 -19.27 11.62 0.03
N ASN A 232 -19.11 12.14 -1.18
CA ASN A 232 -18.60 13.48 -1.44
C ASN A 232 -19.52 14.63 -0.97
N ALA A 233 -20.77 14.34 -0.58
CA ALA A 233 -21.65 15.32 0.03
C ALA A 233 -21.32 15.62 1.51
N TYR A 234 -20.45 14.81 2.14
CA TYR A 234 -20.14 14.89 3.56
C TYR A 234 -18.70 15.32 3.79
N GLY A 235 -18.44 15.99 4.91
CA GLY A 235 -17.08 16.40 5.31
C GLY A 235 -16.18 15.20 5.62
N GLN A 236 -16.73 14.16 6.25
CA GLN A 236 -16.07 12.87 6.40
C GLN A 236 -16.57 11.94 5.29
N ARG A 237 -15.68 11.55 4.39
CA ARG A 237 -15.99 10.67 3.27
C ARG A 237 -15.58 9.24 3.57
N GLY A 238 -16.32 8.28 3.01
CA GLY A 238 -15.88 6.91 2.96
C GLY A 238 -14.76 6.72 1.95
N PHE A 239 -13.86 5.80 2.21
CA PHE A 239 -12.82 5.43 1.26
C PHE A 239 -12.56 3.93 1.23
N ASP A 240 -12.10 3.45 0.09
CA ASP A 240 -11.54 2.12 -0.09
C ASP A 240 -10.03 2.21 0.06
N TYR A 241 -9.45 1.25 0.75
CA TYR A 241 -8.01 1.05 0.78
C TYR A 241 -7.67 -0.29 0.14
N ILE A 242 -6.77 -0.29 -0.83
CA ILE A 242 -6.46 -1.45 -1.66
C ILE A 242 -4.95 -1.69 -1.65
N THR A 243 -4.54 -2.85 -1.15
CA THR A 243 -3.16 -3.34 -1.24
C THR A 243 -3.07 -4.47 -2.24
N ARG A 244 -2.08 -4.43 -3.10
CA ARG A 244 -1.78 -5.49 -4.07
C ARG A 244 -0.31 -5.48 -4.44
N ASP A 245 0.22 -6.63 -4.79
CA ASP A 245 1.59 -6.81 -5.25
C ASP A 245 1.99 -5.89 -6.41
N GLN A 246 1.08 -5.57 -7.32
CA GLN A 246 1.36 -4.64 -8.45
C GLN A 246 1.71 -3.21 -8.01
N MET A 247 1.44 -2.86 -6.77
CA MET A 247 1.79 -1.55 -6.20
C MET A 247 3.24 -1.49 -5.69
N GLY A 248 3.90 -2.65 -5.60
CA GLY A 248 5.32 -2.74 -5.34
C GLY A 248 5.73 -2.73 -3.87
N TYR A 249 4.79 -2.82 -2.93
CA TYR A 249 5.07 -2.85 -1.50
C TYR A 249 4.58 -4.15 -0.87
N ASP A 250 3.28 -4.28 -0.68
CA ASP A 250 2.68 -5.35 0.09
C ASP A 250 1.65 -6.12 -0.75
N TYR A 251 1.51 -7.41 -0.49
CA TYR A 251 0.45 -8.21 -1.10
C TYR A 251 -0.91 -7.96 -0.48
N ALA A 252 -0.95 -7.79 0.83
CA ALA A 252 -2.14 -7.59 1.64
C ALA A 252 -1.77 -6.93 2.97
N LEU A 253 -2.77 -6.41 3.69
CA LEU A 253 -2.66 -6.20 5.14
C LEU A 253 -2.71 -7.58 5.82
N GLU A 254 -1.63 -7.98 6.49
CA GLU A 254 -1.46 -9.32 7.04
C GLU A 254 -1.65 -9.30 8.57
N ALA A 255 -2.91 -9.28 9.01
CA ALA A 255 -3.30 -9.34 10.42
C ALA A 255 -4.76 -9.79 10.57
N GLU A 256 -5.10 -10.36 11.72
CA GLU A 256 -6.48 -10.63 12.11
C GLU A 256 -7.20 -9.33 12.50
N LEU A 257 -7.64 -8.56 11.51
CA LEU A 257 -8.24 -7.23 11.72
C LEU A 257 -9.64 -7.28 12.34
N PHE A 258 -10.36 -8.39 12.19
CA PHE A 258 -11.74 -8.54 12.66
C PHE A 258 -11.83 -9.66 13.70
N HIS A 259 -12.24 -9.34 14.91
CA HIS A 259 -12.30 -10.29 16.01
C HIS A 259 -13.28 -11.47 15.81
N VAL A 260 -14.19 -11.38 14.83
CA VAL A 260 -15.14 -12.44 14.48
C VAL A 260 -14.73 -13.25 13.27
N LYS A 261 -13.54 -13.05 12.73
CA LYS A 261 -13.02 -13.74 11.53
C LYS A 261 -11.60 -14.26 11.78
N GLU A 262 -11.36 -15.50 11.37
CA GLU A 262 -10.02 -16.11 11.35
C GLU A 262 -9.16 -15.69 10.13
N ARG A 263 -9.70 -14.83 9.28
CA ARG A 263 -8.98 -14.32 8.11
C ARG A 263 -7.94 -13.30 8.55
N ASP A 264 -6.72 -13.46 8.04
CA ASP A 264 -5.52 -12.68 8.37
C ASP A 264 -4.90 -11.92 7.17
N GLN A 265 -5.51 -11.98 5.99
CA GLN A 265 -5.02 -11.30 4.79
C GLN A 265 -6.13 -10.52 4.09
N TYR A 266 -5.95 -9.21 3.94
CA TYR A 266 -6.94 -8.30 3.37
C TYR A 266 -6.29 -7.45 2.27
N GLN A 267 -6.71 -7.68 1.02
CA GLN A 267 -6.29 -6.87 -0.13
C GLN A 267 -7.15 -5.63 -0.34
N ARG A 268 -8.28 -5.54 0.34
CA ARG A 268 -9.16 -4.37 0.30
C ARG A 268 -9.92 -4.24 1.60
N LEU A 269 -9.91 -3.04 2.15
CA LEU A 269 -10.78 -2.60 3.24
C LEU A 269 -11.65 -1.44 2.77
N ILE A 270 -12.81 -1.29 3.37
CA ILE A 270 -13.72 -0.17 3.16
C ILE A 270 -13.80 0.58 4.48
N PHE A 271 -13.47 1.86 4.46
CA PHE A 271 -13.61 2.75 5.60
C PHE A 271 -14.86 3.61 5.42
N LYS A 272 -15.80 3.50 6.34
CA LYS A 272 -17.09 4.21 6.27
C LYS A 272 -17.23 5.19 7.41
N ALA A 273 -17.55 6.44 7.06
CA ALA A 273 -17.87 7.50 8.01
C ALA A 273 -19.39 7.64 8.23
N ALA A 274 -20.10 6.51 8.19
CA ALA A 274 -21.55 6.40 8.38
C ALA A 274 -22.46 7.19 7.40
N ALA A 275 -21.92 7.87 6.40
CA ALA A 275 -22.65 8.59 5.35
C ALA A 275 -23.85 9.42 5.92
N ASN A 276 -25.09 9.06 5.60
CA ASN A 276 -26.29 9.77 6.06
C ASN A 276 -26.57 9.65 7.57
N ASP A 277 -25.89 8.75 8.26
CA ASP A 277 -25.93 8.63 9.72
C ASP A 277 -24.84 9.48 10.41
N ASN A 278 -24.15 10.34 9.66
CA ASN A 278 -23.06 11.17 10.13
C ASN A 278 -23.53 12.54 10.58
N TYR A 279 -22.96 12.99 11.71
CA TYR A 279 -23.14 14.36 12.22
C TYR A 279 -22.25 15.32 11.38
N PRO A 280 -22.66 16.57 11.07
CA PRO A 280 -23.86 17.26 11.56
C PRO A 280 -25.06 17.21 10.61
N PHE A 281 -25.02 16.49 9.50
CA PHE A 281 -26.06 16.55 8.47
C PHE A 281 -27.36 15.90 8.91
N GLU A 282 -27.28 14.79 9.61
CA GLU A 282 -28.42 14.13 10.23
C GLU A 282 -28.09 13.81 11.70
N PRO A 283 -29.08 13.88 12.61
CA PRO A 283 -28.90 13.44 13.99
C PRO A 283 -28.83 11.92 14.05
N GLY A 284 -27.72 11.37 13.56
CA GLY A 284 -27.47 9.93 13.48
C GLY A 284 -26.65 9.42 14.66
N ALA A 285 -26.65 8.11 14.82
CA ALA A 285 -25.87 7.42 15.84
C ALA A 285 -24.47 7.03 15.38
N HIS A 286 -24.15 7.24 14.11
CA HIS A 286 -22.89 6.88 13.44
C HIS A 286 -22.62 5.36 13.37
N ILE A 287 -23.63 4.53 13.57
CA ILE A 287 -23.50 3.05 13.64
C ILE A 287 -24.62 2.32 12.86
N ARG A 288 -25.38 3.00 12.02
CA ARG A 288 -26.55 2.40 11.37
C ARG A 288 -26.21 1.14 10.56
N ASP A 289 -25.20 1.21 9.71
CA ASP A 289 -24.79 0.08 8.87
C ASP A 289 -24.24 -1.06 9.73
N ALA A 290 -23.31 -0.74 10.65
CA ALA A 290 -22.73 -1.66 11.59
C ALA A 290 -23.78 -2.39 12.42
N TYR A 291 -24.78 -1.67 12.93
CA TYR A 291 -25.88 -2.23 13.70
C TYR A 291 -26.67 -3.26 12.88
N ILE A 292 -27.04 -2.94 11.65
CA ILE A 292 -27.81 -3.86 10.79
C ILE A 292 -27.00 -5.10 10.43
N HIS A 293 -25.72 -4.95 10.06
CA HIS A 293 -24.86 -6.07 9.75
C HIS A 293 -24.64 -6.98 10.98
N THR A 294 -24.41 -6.38 12.14
CA THR A 294 -24.27 -7.11 13.41
C THR A 294 -25.54 -7.86 13.78
N LEU A 295 -26.72 -7.25 13.64
CA LEU A 295 -28.00 -7.93 13.89
C LEU A 295 -28.20 -9.12 12.95
N SER A 296 -27.91 -8.98 11.67
CA SER A 296 -28.01 -10.07 10.68
C SER A 296 -27.09 -11.23 11.07
N HIS A 297 -25.86 -10.90 11.45
CA HIS A 297 -24.88 -11.89 11.88
C HIS A 297 -25.32 -12.62 13.16
N LEU A 298 -25.75 -11.90 14.18
CA LEU A 298 -26.24 -12.47 15.43
C LEU A 298 -27.52 -13.31 15.26
N ALA A 299 -28.35 -12.98 14.29
CA ALA A 299 -29.56 -13.71 13.97
C ALA A 299 -29.33 -14.90 13.02
N ASP A 300 -28.10 -15.11 12.56
CA ASP A 300 -27.71 -16.17 11.61
C ASP A 300 -28.58 -16.20 10.35
N LEU A 301 -28.79 -15.03 9.77
CA LEU A 301 -29.72 -14.87 8.63
C LEU A 301 -29.15 -15.39 7.32
N HIS A 302 -27.88 -15.81 7.27
CA HIS A 302 -27.17 -16.28 6.08
C HIS A 302 -27.24 -15.31 4.89
N LEU A 303 -27.16 -14.02 5.19
CA LEU A 303 -27.06 -12.95 4.19
C LEU A 303 -25.58 -12.65 3.89
N ASP A 304 -25.35 -11.95 2.80
CA ASP A 304 -24.01 -11.44 2.45
C ASP A 304 -23.75 -10.12 3.19
N GLU A 305 -23.73 -10.19 4.52
CA GLU A 305 -23.43 -9.05 5.37
C GLU A 305 -21.92 -8.84 5.54
N ARG A 306 -21.54 -7.57 5.72
CA ARG A 306 -20.15 -7.19 6.04
C ARG A 306 -19.88 -7.36 7.52
N THR A 307 -18.63 -7.64 7.84
CA THR A 307 -18.09 -7.50 9.20
C THR A 307 -17.52 -6.10 9.34
N ASN A 308 -17.59 -5.54 10.52
CA ASN A 308 -17.09 -4.20 10.79
C ASN A 308 -16.43 -4.13 12.17
N GLU A 309 -15.46 -3.24 12.28
CA GLU A 309 -14.83 -2.77 13.51
C GLU A 309 -14.77 -1.26 13.48
N SER A 310 -14.91 -0.62 14.64
CA SER A 310 -14.77 0.84 14.75
C SER A 310 -13.30 1.22 14.92
N CYS A 311 -12.90 2.32 14.32
CA CYS A 311 -11.55 2.88 14.50
C CYS A 311 -11.57 4.41 14.52
N ILE A 312 -10.47 4.98 15.00
CA ILE A 312 -10.14 6.40 14.84
C ILE A 312 -9.24 6.54 13.63
N VAL A 313 -9.55 7.43 12.71
CA VAL A 313 -8.73 7.73 11.53
C VAL A 313 -7.95 9.03 11.73
N TYR A 314 -6.68 9.00 11.41
CA TYR A 314 -5.81 10.16 11.22
C TYR A 314 -5.39 10.22 9.75
N LEU A 315 -5.42 11.42 9.17
CA LEU A 315 -4.92 11.70 7.82
C LEU A 315 -3.69 12.60 7.92
N ASN A 316 -2.56 12.15 7.42
CA ASN A 316 -1.28 12.87 7.50
C ASN A 316 -0.99 13.40 8.93
N GLY A 317 -1.28 12.59 9.95
CA GLY A 317 -1.08 12.92 11.35
C GLY A 317 -2.16 13.82 11.97
N GLN A 318 -3.18 14.23 11.23
CA GLN A 318 -4.29 15.04 11.72
C GLN A 318 -5.47 14.12 12.10
N TYR A 319 -6.02 14.32 13.30
CA TYR A 319 -7.23 13.63 13.72
C TYR A 319 -8.38 13.91 12.73
N TRP A 320 -8.99 12.84 12.20
CA TRP A 320 -10.04 12.97 11.19
C TRP A 320 -11.42 12.52 11.70
N GLY A 321 -11.46 11.61 12.65
CA GLY A 321 -12.69 11.18 13.31
C GLY A 321 -12.87 9.69 13.40
N VAL A 322 -14.09 9.28 13.75
CA VAL A 322 -14.49 7.88 13.90
C VAL A 322 -14.91 7.32 12.55
N TYR A 323 -14.46 6.12 12.26
CA TYR A 323 -14.81 5.33 11.09
C TYR A 323 -15.13 3.89 11.48
N GLU A 324 -15.69 3.16 10.52
CA GLU A 324 -15.85 1.71 10.57
C GLU A 324 -15.16 1.10 9.35
N TYR A 325 -14.38 0.05 9.57
CA TYR A 325 -13.71 -0.66 8.50
C TYR A 325 -14.16 -2.12 8.42
#